data_5a601d9ac35d9cfc6a150e0c71f9c845
#
_entry.id   5a601d9ac35d9cfc6a150e0c71f9c845
#
_cell.length_a   1.000
_cell.length_b   1.000
_cell.length_c   1.000
_cell.angle_alpha   90.00
_cell.angle_beta   90.00
_cell.angle_gamma   90.00
#
_symmetry.space_group_name_H-M   'P 1'
#
loop_
_entity.id
_entity.type
_entity.pdbx_description
1 polymer ?
#
loop_
_entity_poly.entity_id
_entity_poly.type
_entity_poly.pdbx_seq_one_letter_code
_entity_poly.pdbx_strand_id
1 'polypeptide(L)' 'NGLTNEVMELVLKLRENAKSTKDFTTADLIRNELNKLNIQVKDGCDGSSWKLND' A
#
# COMPACT_ATOMS: atom_id res chain seq x y z
N ASN A 1 -12.77 -0.93 -10.75
CA ASN A 1 -14.02 -1.42 -10.20
C ASN A 1 -13.89 -1.64 -8.68
N GLY A 2 -15.00 -1.98 -8.02
CA GLY A 2 -15.03 -2.05 -6.56
C GLY A 2 -14.09 -3.07 -5.95
N LEU A 3 -13.84 -4.16 -6.66
CA LEU A 3 -12.95 -5.21 -6.16
C LEU A 3 -11.51 -4.69 -6.04
N THR A 4 -11.06 -3.90 -6.99
CA THR A 4 -9.72 -3.33 -6.93
C THR A 4 -9.56 -2.43 -5.71
N ASN A 5 -10.55 -1.60 -5.43
CA ASN A 5 -10.53 -0.74 -4.26
C ASN A 5 -10.45 -1.55 -2.97
N GLU A 6 -11.27 -2.59 -2.87
CA GLU A 6 -11.28 -3.43 -1.67
C GLU A 6 -9.95 -4.12 -1.45
N VAL A 7 -9.36 -4.64 -2.51
CA VAL A 7 -8.06 -5.29 -2.42
C VAL A 7 -6.98 -4.29 -2.03
N MET A 8 -7.01 -3.11 -2.61
CA MET A 8 -6.02 -2.08 -2.29
C MET A 8 -6.15 -1.61 -0.83
N GLU A 9 -7.37 -1.47 -0.34
CA GLU A 9 -7.55 -1.09 1.06
C GLU A 9 -6.98 -2.15 2.00
N LEU A 10 -7.18 -3.42 1.66
CA LEU A 10 -6.61 -4.51 2.45
C LEU A 10 -5.08 -4.45 2.44
N VAL A 11 -4.50 -4.25 1.27
CA VAL A 11 -3.05 -4.18 1.13
C VAL A 11 -2.48 -3.01 1.93
N LEU A 12 -3.11 -1.85 1.85
CA LEU A 12 -2.65 -0.68 2.60
C LEU A 12 -2.79 -0.89 4.10
N LYS A 13 -3.84 -1.59 4.52
CA LYS A 13 -4.02 -1.91 5.94
C LYS A 13 -2.91 -2.82 6.44
N LEU A 14 -2.54 -3.82 5.66
CA LEU A 14 -1.44 -4.71 6.01
C LEU A 14 -0.12 -3.94 6.10
N ARG A 15 0.09 -3.02 5.18
CA ARG A 15 1.29 -2.18 5.19
C ARG A 15 1.34 -1.31 6.44
N GLU A 16 0.21 -0.72 6.82
CA GLU A 16 0.14 0.09 8.04
C GLU A 16 0.42 -0.75 9.29
N ASN A 17 -0.11 -1.97 9.34
CA ASN A 17 0.17 -2.89 10.44
C ASN A 17 1.67 -3.21 10.52
N ALA A 18 2.30 -3.45 9.39
CA ALA A 18 3.73 -3.73 9.36
C ALA A 18 4.52 -2.54 9.91
N LYS A 19 4.16 -1.32 9.51
CA LYS A 19 4.83 -0.13 10.00
C LYS A 19 4.60 0.05 11.50
N SER A 20 3.41 -0.25 11.97
CA SER A 20 3.06 -0.13 13.38
C SER A 20 3.88 -1.07 14.26
N THR A 21 4.19 -2.25 13.76
CA THR A 21 5.02 -3.22 14.47
C THR A 21 6.50 -3.06 14.14
N LYS A 22 6.85 -1.99 13.44
CA LYS A 22 8.22 -1.70 13.00
C LYS A 22 8.79 -2.75 12.05
N ASP A 23 7.93 -3.45 11.33
CA ASP A 23 8.34 -4.41 10.33
C ASP A 23 8.47 -3.70 8.99
N PHE A 24 9.50 -2.86 8.89
CA PHE A 24 9.69 -2.03 7.71
C PHE A 24 10.07 -2.84 6.49
N THR A 25 10.66 -4.01 6.69
CA THR A 25 11.00 -4.91 5.59
C THR A 25 9.74 -5.35 4.85
N THR A 26 8.70 -5.75 5.60
CA THR A 26 7.43 -6.14 4.99
C THR A 26 6.76 -4.95 4.32
N ALA A 27 6.79 -3.79 4.97
CA ALA A 27 6.19 -2.58 4.39
C ALA A 27 6.86 -2.22 3.06
N ASP A 28 8.19 -2.28 3.02
CA ASP A 28 8.93 -2.02 1.79
C ASP A 28 8.62 -3.04 0.71
N LEU A 29 8.51 -4.31 1.09
CA LEU A 29 8.17 -5.36 0.14
C LEU A 29 6.82 -5.10 -0.51
N ILE A 30 5.82 -4.74 0.29
CA ILE A 30 4.49 -4.42 -0.23
C ILE A 30 4.58 -3.25 -1.22
N ARG A 31 5.29 -2.19 -0.84
CA ARG A 31 5.45 -1.03 -1.70
C ARG A 31 6.13 -1.39 -3.02
N ASN A 32 7.20 -2.19 -2.95
CA ASN A 32 7.94 -2.58 -4.15
C ASN A 32 7.08 -3.43 -5.08
N GLU A 33 6.30 -4.35 -4.52
CA GLU A 33 5.42 -5.19 -5.33
C GLU A 33 4.34 -4.36 -6.00
N LEU A 34 3.80 -3.37 -5.31
CA LEU A 34 2.81 -2.47 -5.89
C LEU A 34 3.42 -1.63 -7.02
N ASN A 35 4.66 -1.19 -6.85
CA ASN A 35 5.36 -0.45 -7.91
C ASN A 35 5.51 -1.30 -9.17
N LYS A 36 5.75 -2.58 -9.03
CA LYS A 36 5.85 -3.48 -10.18
C LYS A 36 4.56 -3.57 -10.95
N LEU A 37 3.45 -3.35 -10.27
CA LEU A 37 2.12 -3.37 -10.89
C LEU A 37 1.67 -1.98 -11.36
N ASN A 38 2.59 -1.01 -11.36
CA ASN A 38 2.30 0.38 -11.73
C ASN A 38 1.31 1.04 -10.77
N ILE A 39 1.35 0.64 -9.52
CA ILE A 39 0.54 1.26 -8.48
C ILE A 39 1.44 2.09 -7.60
N GLN A 40 1.13 3.38 -7.47
CA GLN A 40 1.89 4.29 -6.64
C GLN A 40 1.21 4.46 -5.29
N VAL A 41 1.98 4.30 -4.23
CA VAL A 41 1.47 4.47 -2.86
C VAL A 41 2.08 5.74 -2.28
N LYS A 42 1.25 6.56 -1.66
CA LYS A 42 1.68 7.78 -1.00
C LYS A 42 1.30 7.75 0.46
N ASP A 43 2.22 8.13 1.31
CA ASP A 43 1.95 8.30 2.74
C ASP A 43 1.56 9.75 3.00
N GLY A 44 0.49 9.93 3.78
CA GLY A 44 0.04 11.25 4.16
C GLY A 44 -0.22 11.32 5.64
N CYS A 45 -0.51 12.52 6.13
CA CYS A 45 -0.82 12.72 7.55
C CYS A 45 -2.07 11.98 7.98
N ASP A 46 -3.00 11.79 7.06
CA ASP A 46 -4.27 11.14 7.32
C ASP A 46 -4.25 9.65 6.99
N GLY A 47 -3.11 9.12 6.59
CA GLY A 47 -2.98 7.71 6.23
C GLY A 47 -2.35 7.55 4.86
N SER A 48 -2.46 6.34 4.31
CA SER A 48 -1.89 6.01 3.01
C SER A 48 -2.95 6.12 1.92
N SER A 49 -2.51 6.50 0.74
CA SER A 49 -3.38 6.51 -0.43
C SER A 49 -2.64 5.85 -1.59
N TRP A 50 -3.36 5.55 -2.65
CA TRP A 50 -2.77 4.89 -3.80
C TRP A 50 -3.42 5.40 -5.08
N LYS A 51 -2.71 5.21 -6.18
CA LYS A 51 -3.29 5.48 -7.49
C LYS A 51 -2.62 4.58 -8.53
N LEU A 52 -3.34 4.34 -9.62
CA LEU A 52 -2.78 3.61 -10.74
C LEU A 52 -1.95 4.56 -11.58
N ASN A 53 -0.78 4.10 -11.94
CA ASN A 53 0.17 4.90 -12.71
C ASN A 53 0.28 4.30 -14.11
N ASP A 54 -0.58 4.76 -14.98
CA ASP A 54 -0.60 4.28 -16.36
C ASP A 54 0.48 4.94 -17.20
#